data_3439c29a3b2919ff26b2deff6ca16b8a
#
_entry.id   3439c29a3b2919ff26b2deff6ca16b8a
#
_cell.length_a   1.000
_cell.length_b   1.000
_cell.length_c   1.000
_cell.angle_alpha   90.00
_cell.angle_beta   90.00
_cell.angle_gamma   90.00
#
_symmetry.space_group_name_H-M   'P 1'
#
loop_
_entity.id
_entity.type
_entity.pdbx_description
1 polymer ?
#
loop_
_entity_poly.entity_id
_entity_poly.type
_entity_poly.pdbx_seq_one_letter_code
_entity_poly.pdbx_strand_id
1 'polypeptide(L)'
;MQKMTPSFVASALAISLALAFPALAASGKTAAVVQEAPLRAHLAFLSSDLLEGRGTGQRGADLTVSYLETQSLALGLKPGNGDSYRQAVQIAGVKTLPAESTLKLEAGGQALPISFGKDWVFAPGDATAAHSFNADLVFVGYGITAQDEQWDDFKGADLKGKILVMMVNDPQPSAEQPNRFNGKGLTYYGRWTYKFEEAKRQGAAGVLLIHTTPTASYGWSVIQNSWSGVERFQLAAGTLGTELQGWMTDDTARTLFKAAGQDLDALRTAAEGKDFKPVPLAAKLSGEMKAAVRKVEQFNVAAVVPGTDPKLKDEVVIYSAHYDHLGKQGDSGDTIFNGAVDNASGTAGLLAMAQQAVRAPAKRSQMFLWVAAEEQGLLGSAAYATAPLWPLAKTAANLNLDSLNFVGATRDIGTQGSERTELGKMAEATAKKMGMHIAKAEPDLAGGYFRSDHFSFAKQGVPAFSIDGGREYIKDPAGSKLKADAYGKRYHQVSDEYDAGWDLSGMVQMAQYTLNLGRMVADSPKLPEWKAGDAFAKPRNVK
;
A
#
# COMPACT_ATOMS: atom_id res chain seq x y z
N MET A 1 84.31 29.93 -44.17
CA MET A 1 84.05 28.70 -43.38
C MET A 1 82.55 28.54 -43.23
N GLN A 2 81.97 27.79 -44.10
CA GLN A 2 80.48 27.47 -44.15
C GLN A 2 80.27 26.13 -43.52
N LYS A 3 79.37 26.04 -42.52
CA LYS A 3 78.91 24.81 -41.95
C LYS A 3 77.58 24.46 -42.58
N MET A 4 77.55 23.34 -43.34
CA MET A 4 76.34 22.73 -43.87
C MET A 4 75.66 21.89 -42.77
N THR A 5 74.39 22.06 -42.60
CA THR A 5 73.52 21.18 -41.80
C THR A 5 72.74 20.24 -42.75
N PRO A 6 72.63 18.94 -42.44
CA PRO A 6 71.83 18.04 -43.27
C PRO A 6 70.36 18.00 -42.75
N SER A 7 69.44 18.17 -43.70
CA SER A 7 68.01 17.97 -43.47
C SER A 7 67.65 16.48 -43.52
N PHE A 8 67.07 15.97 -42.43
CA PHE A 8 66.42 14.64 -42.43
C PHE A 8 64.94 14.78 -42.80
N VAL A 9 64.57 14.19 -43.91
CA VAL A 9 63.16 14.00 -44.29
C VAL A 9 62.68 12.67 -43.66
N ALA A 10 61.78 12.75 -42.68
CA ALA A 10 61.13 11.58 -42.11
C ALA A 10 59.79 11.36 -42.82
N SER A 11 59.70 10.30 -43.65
CA SER A 11 58.43 9.83 -44.21
C SER A 11 57.68 9.04 -43.18
N ALA A 12 56.55 9.59 -42.70
CA ALA A 12 55.63 8.89 -41.81
C ALA A 12 54.67 8.03 -42.68
N LEU A 13 54.80 6.71 -42.60
CA LEU A 13 53.88 5.74 -43.15
C LEU A 13 52.71 5.54 -42.17
N ALA A 14 51.54 6.12 -42.45
CA ALA A 14 50.34 5.89 -41.63
C ALA A 14 49.71 4.58 -42.07
N ILE A 15 49.85 3.54 -41.25
CA ILE A 15 49.11 2.26 -41.39
C ILE A 15 47.77 2.44 -40.68
N SER A 16 46.69 2.62 -41.46
CA SER A 16 45.32 2.61 -40.96
C SER A 16 44.86 1.17 -40.72
N LEU A 17 44.91 0.72 -39.45
CA LEU A 17 44.28 -0.53 -39.04
C LEU A 17 42.78 -0.30 -38.89
N ALA A 18 42.00 -0.64 -39.92
CA ALA A 18 40.54 -0.72 -39.78
C ALA A 18 40.18 -1.95 -38.95
N LEU A 19 39.93 -1.76 -37.68
CA LEU A 19 39.30 -2.74 -36.83
C LEU A 19 37.83 -2.88 -37.27
N ALA A 20 37.54 -3.88 -38.11
CA ALA A 20 36.19 -4.33 -38.37
C ALA A 20 35.64 -4.99 -37.11
N PHE A 21 34.86 -4.25 -36.31
CA PHE A 21 33.99 -4.86 -35.32
C PHE A 21 32.92 -5.64 -36.10
N PRO A 22 32.75 -6.96 -35.85
CA PRO A 22 31.61 -7.65 -36.41
C PRO A 22 30.36 -6.98 -35.84
N ALA A 23 29.53 -6.41 -36.71
CA ALA A 23 28.16 -6.01 -36.35
C ALA A 23 27.48 -7.28 -35.81
N LEU A 24 27.23 -7.34 -34.52
CA LEU A 24 26.36 -8.36 -33.97
C LEU A 24 25.01 -8.22 -34.66
N ALA A 25 24.76 -9.12 -35.58
CA ALA A 25 23.46 -9.25 -36.26
C ALA A 25 22.41 -9.33 -35.15
N ALA A 26 21.36 -8.52 -35.31
CA ALA A 26 20.18 -8.53 -34.43
C ALA A 26 19.63 -9.96 -34.37
N SER A 27 20.04 -10.71 -33.35
CA SER A 27 19.41 -11.96 -32.97
C SER A 27 17.97 -11.65 -32.62
N GLY A 28 17.05 -12.45 -33.09
CA GLY A 28 15.63 -12.34 -32.82
C GLY A 28 15.38 -12.03 -31.34
N LYS A 29 14.38 -11.19 -31.08
CA LYS A 29 14.00 -10.72 -29.74
C LYS A 29 13.96 -11.90 -28.77
N THR A 30 15.05 -12.12 -28.04
CA THR A 30 15.07 -13.08 -26.94
C THR A 30 14.01 -12.61 -25.95
N ALA A 31 13.10 -13.49 -25.58
CA ALA A 31 12.08 -13.18 -24.59
C ALA A 31 12.77 -12.60 -23.34
N ALA A 32 12.29 -11.45 -22.87
CA ALA A 32 12.83 -10.84 -21.67
C ALA A 32 12.47 -11.72 -20.47
N VAL A 33 13.45 -12.45 -19.94
CA VAL A 33 13.26 -13.42 -18.86
C VAL A 33 13.91 -12.90 -17.61
N VAL A 34 13.11 -12.77 -16.55
CA VAL A 34 13.59 -12.39 -15.21
C VAL A 34 14.58 -13.45 -14.72
N GLN A 35 15.76 -13.00 -14.28
CA GLN A 35 16.84 -13.88 -13.85
C GLN A 35 16.86 -13.97 -12.32
N GLU A 36 17.07 -15.18 -11.78
CA GLU A 36 17.13 -15.40 -10.34
C GLU A 36 18.35 -14.72 -9.71
N ALA A 37 19.52 -14.79 -10.32
CA ALA A 37 20.75 -14.28 -9.72
C ALA A 37 20.71 -12.77 -9.40
N PRO A 38 20.28 -11.87 -10.30
CA PRO A 38 20.07 -10.45 -9.95
C PRO A 38 19.02 -10.25 -8.85
N LEU A 39 17.88 -10.97 -8.93
CA LEU A 39 16.83 -10.87 -7.92
C LEU A 39 17.36 -11.27 -6.53
N ARG A 40 18.05 -12.40 -6.45
CA ARG A 40 18.69 -12.91 -5.22
C ARG A 40 19.69 -11.91 -4.64
N ALA A 41 20.52 -11.30 -5.49
CA ALA A 41 21.51 -10.31 -5.06
C ALA A 41 20.85 -9.05 -4.47
N HIS A 42 19.82 -8.54 -5.13
CA HIS A 42 19.05 -7.40 -4.62
C HIS A 42 18.33 -7.74 -3.32
N LEU A 43 17.68 -8.90 -3.25
CA LEU A 43 16.98 -9.37 -2.05
C LEU A 43 17.93 -9.48 -0.86
N ALA A 44 19.08 -10.17 -1.01
CA ALA A 44 20.05 -10.35 0.05
C ALA A 44 20.60 -9.00 0.58
N PHE A 45 20.81 -8.02 -0.30
CA PHE A 45 21.24 -6.69 0.14
C PHE A 45 20.12 -5.93 0.84
N LEU A 46 18.91 -5.89 0.23
CA LEU A 46 17.79 -5.13 0.74
C LEU A 46 17.27 -5.62 2.11
N SER A 47 17.45 -6.92 2.41
CA SER A 47 17.07 -7.52 3.68
C SER A 47 18.23 -7.64 4.67
N SER A 48 19.39 -7.02 4.39
CA SER A 48 20.53 -7.07 5.32
C SER A 48 20.40 -6.07 6.47
N ASP A 49 21.05 -6.36 7.60
CA ASP A 49 21.13 -5.49 8.77
C ASP A 49 21.73 -4.11 8.46
N LEU A 50 22.52 -4.00 7.37
CA LEU A 50 23.07 -2.73 6.91
C LEU A 50 22.02 -1.67 6.61
N LEU A 51 20.80 -2.11 6.25
CA LEU A 51 19.68 -1.23 5.97
C LEU A 51 18.72 -1.06 7.17
N GLU A 52 19.10 -1.59 8.34
CA GLU A 52 18.41 -1.33 9.62
C GLU A 52 16.87 -1.51 9.52
N GLY A 53 16.42 -2.48 8.72
CA GLY A 53 14.99 -2.75 8.51
C GLY A 53 14.22 -1.66 7.77
N ARG A 54 14.88 -0.71 7.11
CA ARG A 54 14.31 0.30 6.18
C ARG A 54 13.15 1.13 6.76
N GLY A 55 13.15 1.37 8.07
CA GLY A 55 12.04 2.05 8.76
C GLY A 55 11.80 3.48 8.27
N THR A 56 10.53 3.87 8.22
CA THR A 56 10.10 5.23 7.84
C THR A 56 10.77 6.28 8.73
N GLY A 57 11.44 7.26 8.12
CA GLY A 57 12.17 8.32 8.84
C GLY A 57 13.42 7.84 9.57
N GLN A 58 13.95 6.66 9.23
CA GLN A 58 15.19 6.09 9.74
C GLN A 58 16.26 6.03 8.64
N ARG A 59 17.51 5.97 9.05
CA ARG A 59 18.68 5.93 8.15
C ARG A 59 18.60 4.81 7.11
N GLY A 60 18.08 3.65 7.47
CA GLY A 60 17.96 2.50 6.57
C GLY A 60 17.08 2.79 5.34
N ALA A 61 16.01 3.56 5.52
CA ALA A 61 15.16 4.00 4.41
C ALA A 61 15.92 4.94 3.45
N ASP A 62 16.71 5.89 3.97
CA ASP A 62 17.52 6.81 3.13
C ASP A 62 18.59 6.07 2.33
N LEU A 63 19.23 5.07 2.94
CA LEU A 63 20.20 4.20 2.27
C LEU A 63 19.52 3.41 1.15
N THR A 64 18.31 2.91 1.40
CA THR A 64 17.53 2.17 0.41
C THR A 64 17.15 3.04 -0.79
N VAL A 65 16.70 4.27 -0.56
CA VAL A 65 16.43 5.25 -1.63
C VAL A 65 17.68 5.45 -2.49
N SER A 66 18.84 5.69 -1.86
CA SER A 66 20.11 5.89 -2.59
C SER A 66 20.53 4.63 -3.37
N TYR A 67 20.28 3.45 -2.82
CA TYR A 67 20.51 2.18 -3.51
C TYR A 67 19.62 2.04 -4.75
N LEU A 68 18.31 2.29 -4.63
CA LEU A 68 17.35 2.19 -5.73
C LEU A 68 17.66 3.18 -6.85
N GLU A 69 18.06 4.41 -6.53
CA GLU A 69 18.52 5.40 -7.52
C GLU A 69 19.76 4.91 -8.26
N THR A 70 20.76 4.43 -7.51
CA THR A 70 22.02 3.95 -8.10
C THR A 70 21.78 2.75 -9.02
N GLN A 71 20.93 1.80 -8.61
CA GLN A 71 20.58 0.66 -9.44
C GLN A 71 19.78 1.09 -10.68
N SER A 72 18.85 2.02 -10.54
CA SER A 72 18.07 2.56 -11.66
C SER A 72 18.96 3.24 -12.70
N LEU A 73 19.93 4.04 -12.24
CA LEU A 73 20.93 4.68 -13.11
C LEU A 73 21.82 3.63 -13.80
N ALA A 74 22.33 2.64 -13.06
CA ALA A 74 23.18 1.57 -13.60
C ALA A 74 22.45 0.72 -14.67
N LEU A 75 21.15 0.52 -14.51
CA LEU A 75 20.30 -0.17 -15.49
C LEU A 75 19.95 0.70 -16.72
N GLY A 76 20.26 1.99 -16.70
CA GLY A 76 19.95 2.93 -17.80
C GLY A 76 18.48 3.37 -17.84
N LEU A 77 17.75 3.23 -16.74
CA LEU A 77 16.40 3.77 -16.59
C LEU A 77 16.43 5.31 -16.61
N LYS A 78 15.34 5.92 -17.06
CA LYS A 78 15.18 7.37 -16.99
C LYS A 78 14.56 7.79 -15.68
N PRO A 79 14.92 8.94 -15.11
CA PRO A 79 14.23 9.51 -13.96
C PRO A 79 12.75 9.72 -14.25
N GLY A 80 11.89 9.41 -13.25
CA GLY A 80 10.44 9.58 -13.36
C GLY A 80 9.94 10.97 -12.97
N ASN A 81 10.79 11.81 -12.36
CA ASN A 81 10.47 13.16 -11.87
C ASN A 81 11.44 14.20 -12.45
N GLY A 82 11.24 14.58 -13.72
CA GLY A 82 12.18 15.47 -14.42
C GLY A 82 13.56 14.82 -14.49
N ASP A 83 14.55 15.46 -13.87
CA ASP A 83 15.94 14.96 -13.79
C ASP A 83 16.20 14.13 -12.49
N SER A 84 15.19 13.91 -11.66
CA SER A 84 15.29 13.18 -10.40
C SER A 84 14.50 11.86 -10.44
N TYR A 85 15.03 10.84 -9.77
CA TYR A 85 14.27 9.63 -9.46
C TYR A 85 13.36 9.79 -8.24
N ARG A 86 13.58 10.83 -7.42
CA ARG A 86 12.88 11.03 -6.13
C ARG A 86 11.60 11.83 -6.30
N GLN A 87 10.55 11.36 -5.67
CA GLN A 87 9.36 12.16 -5.37
C GLN A 87 9.27 12.32 -3.85
N ALA A 88 9.31 13.55 -3.36
CA ALA A 88 9.20 13.81 -1.92
C ALA A 88 7.83 13.41 -1.38
N VAL A 89 7.82 12.68 -0.28
CA VAL A 89 6.65 12.31 0.51
C VAL A 89 6.77 13.03 1.85
N GLN A 90 5.99 14.08 2.02
CA GLN A 90 5.98 14.87 3.25
C GLN A 90 5.12 14.17 4.30
N ILE A 91 5.75 13.72 5.38
CA ILE A 91 5.14 12.94 6.46
C ILE A 91 5.24 13.73 7.77
N ALA A 92 4.22 13.61 8.60
CA ALA A 92 4.25 14.02 10.00
C ALA A 92 4.26 12.78 10.89
N GLY A 93 5.25 12.69 11.77
CA GLY A 93 5.24 11.77 12.90
C GLY A 93 4.47 12.42 14.05
N VAL A 94 3.46 11.74 14.56
CA VAL A 94 2.55 12.24 15.61
C VAL A 94 2.50 11.25 16.75
N LYS A 95 2.92 11.69 17.94
CA LYS A 95 2.89 10.89 19.16
C LYS A 95 1.95 11.53 20.17
N THR A 96 0.85 10.87 20.47
CA THR A 96 -0.09 11.31 21.51
C THR A 96 0.61 11.41 22.86
N LEU A 97 0.31 12.45 23.63
CA LEU A 97 0.80 12.70 24.99
C LEU A 97 -0.36 12.55 25.99
N PRO A 98 -0.73 11.32 26.38
CA PRO A 98 -1.94 11.09 27.18
C PRO A 98 -1.85 11.72 28.57
N ALA A 99 -0.64 11.74 29.18
CA ALA A 99 -0.42 12.33 30.49
C ALA A 99 -0.58 13.88 30.51
N GLU A 100 -0.45 14.52 29.33
CA GLU A 100 -0.62 15.96 29.16
C GLU A 100 -2.00 16.33 28.60
N SER A 101 -2.80 15.32 28.23
CA SER A 101 -4.14 15.47 27.69
C SER A 101 -5.17 15.45 28.82
N THR A 102 -6.23 16.26 28.68
CA THR A 102 -7.30 16.39 29.69
C THR A 102 -8.65 15.90 29.17
N LEU A 103 -8.65 15.09 28.10
CA LEU A 103 -9.89 14.59 27.47
C LEU A 103 -10.75 13.81 28.46
N LYS A 104 -12.05 14.12 28.46
CA LYS A 104 -13.08 13.47 29.25
C LYS A 104 -14.26 13.10 28.35
N LEU A 105 -14.74 11.89 28.52
CA LEU A 105 -15.98 11.42 27.91
C LEU A 105 -17.07 11.46 28.99
N GLU A 106 -18.11 12.24 28.76
CA GLU A 106 -19.22 12.45 29.68
C GLU A 106 -20.50 11.88 29.08
N ALA A 107 -21.32 11.20 29.89
CA ALA A 107 -22.62 10.71 29.48
C ALA A 107 -23.60 10.78 30.66
N GLY A 108 -24.88 11.13 30.41
CA GLY A 108 -25.86 11.31 31.45
C GLY A 108 -25.47 12.37 32.48
N GLY A 109 -24.64 13.36 32.10
CA GLY A 109 -24.18 14.43 32.98
C GLY A 109 -23.01 14.07 33.91
N GLN A 110 -22.37 12.90 33.73
CA GLN A 110 -21.24 12.46 34.52
C GLN A 110 -20.06 12.00 33.64
N ALA A 111 -18.83 12.27 34.10
CA ALA A 111 -17.63 11.76 33.44
C ALA A 111 -17.54 10.24 33.59
N LEU A 112 -17.23 9.54 32.51
CA LEU A 112 -17.02 8.09 32.54
C LEU A 112 -15.65 7.77 33.15
N PRO A 113 -15.56 6.76 34.04
CA PRO A 113 -14.30 6.34 34.67
C PRO A 113 -13.49 5.44 33.70
N ILE A 114 -12.98 6.01 32.62
CA ILE A 114 -12.23 5.30 31.57
C ILE A 114 -10.77 5.73 31.56
N SER A 115 -9.89 4.78 31.22
CA SER A 115 -8.44 4.96 31.20
C SER A 115 -7.88 4.80 29.78
N PHE A 116 -6.98 5.72 29.42
CA PHE A 116 -6.27 5.62 28.16
C PHE A 116 -5.45 4.32 28.07
N GLY A 117 -5.44 3.71 26.88
CA GLY A 117 -4.78 2.43 26.61
C GLY A 117 -5.63 1.22 27.00
N LYS A 118 -6.27 1.23 28.16
CA LYS A 118 -7.08 0.12 28.65
C LYS A 118 -8.49 0.12 28.05
N ASP A 119 -9.20 1.23 28.17
CA ASP A 119 -10.62 1.34 27.86
C ASP A 119 -10.86 2.04 26.52
N TRP A 120 -10.00 2.99 26.19
CA TRP A 120 -10.00 3.72 24.94
C TRP A 120 -8.60 4.20 24.54
N VAL A 121 -8.42 4.54 23.28
CA VAL A 121 -7.24 5.21 22.74
C VAL A 121 -7.66 6.32 21.79
N PHE A 122 -6.84 7.36 21.67
CA PHE A 122 -7.06 8.46 20.76
C PHE A 122 -5.74 9.04 20.25
N ALA A 123 -5.80 9.68 19.10
CA ALA A 123 -4.69 10.43 18.51
C ALA A 123 -5.23 11.53 17.60
N PRO A 124 -4.46 12.60 17.31
CA PRO A 124 -4.79 13.50 16.22
C PRO A 124 -4.82 12.74 14.89
N GLY A 125 -5.84 12.99 14.08
CA GLY A 125 -5.90 12.52 12.70
C GLY A 125 -5.27 13.51 11.71
N ASP A 126 -4.74 14.61 12.22
CA ASP A 126 -3.96 15.61 11.49
C ASP A 126 -2.60 15.87 12.18
N ALA A 127 -1.77 16.71 11.58
CA ALA A 127 -0.45 17.02 12.10
C ALA A 127 -0.46 18.21 13.08
N THR A 128 -1.48 18.32 13.93
CA THR A 128 -1.64 19.41 14.90
C THR A 128 -1.26 18.95 16.31
N ALA A 129 -0.49 19.75 17.03
CA ALA A 129 0.04 19.38 18.34
C ALA A 129 -0.99 19.45 19.49
N ALA A 130 -2.07 20.20 19.30
CA ALA A 130 -3.13 20.33 20.31
C ALA A 130 -4.48 20.60 19.68
N HIS A 131 -5.52 19.95 20.21
CA HIS A 131 -6.92 20.18 19.88
C HIS A 131 -7.75 20.30 21.15
N SER A 132 -8.69 21.27 21.15
CA SER A 132 -9.64 21.44 22.25
C SER A 132 -11.04 21.00 21.81
N PHE A 133 -11.70 20.21 22.62
CA PHE A 133 -13.01 19.64 22.33
C PHE A 133 -14.06 20.11 23.31
N ASN A 134 -15.26 20.36 22.80
CA ASN A 134 -16.51 20.49 23.52
C ASN A 134 -17.63 20.05 22.57
N ALA A 135 -17.65 18.77 22.22
CA ALA A 135 -18.41 18.23 21.11
C ALA A 135 -19.36 17.12 21.56
N ASP A 136 -20.61 17.17 21.07
CA ASP A 136 -21.59 16.12 21.32
C ASP A 136 -21.27 14.87 20.51
N LEU A 137 -21.67 13.71 21.03
CA LEU A 137 -21.53 12.42 20.39
C LEU A 137 -22.78 12.04 19.61
N VAL A 138 -22.57 11.42 18.44
CA VAL A 138 -23.64 10.88 17.59
C VAL A 138 -23.26 9.46 17.16
N PHE A 139 -24.11 8.48 17.44
CA PHE A 139 -23.94 7.13 16.91
C PHE A 139 -24.48 7.10 15.48
N VAL A 140 -23.66 6.66 14.53
CA VAL A 140 -23.96 6.64 13.10
C VAL A 140 -23.89 5.24 12.49
N GLY A 141 -24.14 4.22 13.31
CA GLY A 141 -24.12 2.82 12.85
C GLY A 141 -22.77 2.41 12.31
N TYR A 142 -22.75 1.93 11.07
CA TYR A 142 -21.51 1.63 10.34
C TYR A 142 -20.83 2.88 9.76
N GLY A 143 -21.54 4.01 9.66
CA GLY A 143 -20.98 5.25 9.10
C GLY A 143 -20.60 5.12 7.63
N ILE A 144 -21.49 4.57 6.82
CA ILE A 144 -21.25 4.26 5.40
C ILE A 144 -22.13 5.14 4.50
N THR A 145 -21.48 5.68 3.45
CA THR A 145 -22.14 6.19 2.23
C THR A 145 -21.64 5.36 1.05
N ALA A 146 -22.48 4.49 0.49
CA ALA A 146 -22.15 3.58 -0.61
C ALA A 146 -23.26 3.64 -1.69
N GLN A 147 -22.97 4.35 -2.80
CA GLN A 147 -23.95 4.52 -3.89
C GLN A 147 -24.20 3.20 -4.63
N ASP A 148 -23.17 2.38 -4.80
CA ASP A 148 -23.22 1.04 -5.41
C ASP A 148 -24.11 0.07 -4.62
N GLU A 149 -24.18 0.21 -3.28
CA GLU A 149 -25.04 -0.57 -2.38
C GLU A 149 -26.37 0.15 -2.09
N GLN A 150 -26.58 1.37 -2.61
CA GLN A 150 -27.72 2.24 -2.28
C GLN A 150 -27.85 2.40 -0.76
N TRP A 151 -26.72 2.68 -0.10
CA TRP A 151 -26.60 2.78 1.36
C TRP A 151 -26.16 4.14 1.79
N ASP A 152 -26.80 4.70 2.81
CA ASP A 152 -26.45 5.97 3.45
C ASP A 152 -26.87 5.93 4.93
N ASP A 153 -25.90 5.82 5.84
CA ASP A 153 -26.16 5.84 7.30
C ASP A 153 -26.43 7.24 7.84
N PHE A 154 -26.13 8.28 7.08
CA PHE A 154 -26.16 9.65 7.57
C PHE A 154 -27.49 10.36 7.31
N LYS A 155 -28.21 10.01 6.25
CA LYS A 155 -29.54 10.56 5.91
C LYS A 155 -29.60 12.08 5.91
N GLY A 156 -28.49 12.75 5.58
CA GLY A 156 -28.41 14.21 5.55
C GLY A 156 -28.36 14.89 6.94
N ALA A 157 -28.04 14.14 8.00
CA ALA A 157 -27.88 14.73 9.34
C ALA A 157 -26.72 15.74 9.39
N ASP A 158 -26.87 16.82 10.15
CA ASP A 158 -25.77 17.76 10.42
C ASP A 158 -24.82 17.19 11.48
N LEU A 159 -23.66 16.74 10.99
CA LEU A 159 -22.61 16.11 11.80
C LEU A 159 -21.37 16.99 11.96
N LYS A 160 -21.42 18.21 11.44
CA LYS A 160 -20.30 19.14 11.52
C LYS A 160 -19.90 19.42 12.97
N GLY A 161 -18.62 19.22 13.26
CA GLY A 161 -18.06 19.46 14.60
C GLY A 161 -18.47 18.44 15.68
N LYS A 162 -19.19 17.36 15.32
CA LYS A 162 -19.56 16.29 16.24
C LYS A 162 -18.47 15.24 16.35
N ILE A 163 -18.52 14.42 17.40
CA ILE A 163 -17.76 13.19 17.53
C ILE A 163 -18.64 12.01 17.10
N LEU A 164 -18.28 11.33 16.05
CA LEU A 164 -19.04 10.21 15.55
C LEU A 164 -18.61 8.92 16.28
N VAL A 165 -19.58 8.14 16.70
CA VAL A 165 -19.37 6.79 17.24
C VAL A 165 -19.79 5.79 16.17
N MET A 166 -18.87 4.93 15.74
CA MET A 166 -19.08 4.02 14.61
C MET A 166 -18.70 2.58 14.94
N MET A 167 -19.41 1.67 14.32
CA MET A 167 -19.00 0.26 14.26
C MET A 167 -17.94 0.05 13.17
N VAL A 168 -17.06 -0.92 13.38
CA VAL A 168 -16.14 -1.43 12.35
C VAL A 168 -16.86 -2.52 11.54
N ASN A 169 -16.36 -2.79 10.34
CA ASN A 169 -16.97 -3.68 9.36
C ASN A 169 -18.12 -3.00 8.59
N ASP A 170 -18.86 -3.77 7.82
CA ASP A 170 -20.01 -3.34 7.03
C ASP A 170 -21.25 -4.21 7.36
N PRO A 171 -22.45 -3.78 6.96
CA PRO A 171 -23.67 -4.54 7.21
C PRO A 171 -23.57 -5.98 6.69
N GLN A 172 -23.92 -6.93 7.54
CA GLN A 172 -23.75 -8.34 7.24
C GLN A 172 -24.77 -8.83 6.20
N PRO A 173 -24.41 -9.80 5.34
CA PRO A 173 -25.37 -10.41 4.42
C PRO A 173 -26.54 -11.02 5.18
N SER A 174 -27.75 -10.94 4.59
CA SER A 174 -28.94 -11.58 5.12
C SER A 174 -29.46 -12.65 4.17
N ALA A 175 -30.46 -13.42 4.59
CA ALA A 175 -31.11 -14.41 3.73
C ALA A 175 -31.75 -13.75 2.49
N GLU A 176 -32.28 -12.53 2.63
CA GLU A 176 -32.91 -11.75 1.56
C GLU A 176 -31.88 -11.04 0.67
N GLN A 177 -30.70 -10.74 1.21
CA GLN A 177 -29.61 -10.02 0.54
C GLN A 177 -28.26 -10.72 0.77
N PRO A 178 -28.05 -11.93 0.20
CA PRO A 178 -26.85 -12.73 0.48
C PRO A 178 -25.55 -12.13 -0.09
N ASN A 179 -25.66 -11.23 -1.05
CA ASN A 179 -24.52 -10.57 -1.69
C ASN A 179 -24.32 -9.10 -1.24
N ARG A 180 -25.11 -8.64 -0.28
CA ARG A 180 -24.97 -7.28 0.28
C ARG A 180 -23.53 -7.07 0.79
N PHE A 181 -22.92 -5.93 0.45
CA PHE A 181 -21.55 -5.59 0.79
C PHE A 181 -20.57 -6.74 0.48
N ASN A 182 -20.65 -7.29 -0.74
CA ASN A 182 -19.80 -8.41 -1.19
C ASN A 182 -19.99 -9.71 -0.38
N GLY A 183 -21.15 -9.90 0.24
CA GLY A 183 -21.47 -11.11 0.99
C GLY A 183 -20.57 -11.29 2.21
N LYS A 184 -19.78 -12.37 2.25
CA LYS A 184 -18.87 -12.65 3.36
C LYS A 184 -17.54 -11.86 3.28
N GLY A 185 -17.18 -11.32 2.12
CA GLY A 185 -15.95 -10.56 1.94
C GLY A 185 -16.07 -9.15 2.50
N LEU A 186 -15.04 -8.66 3.17
CA LEU A 186 -14.99 -7.28 3.65
C LEU A 186 -14.89 -6.31 2.47
N THR A 187 -15.74 -5.28 2.45
CA THR A 187 -15.62 -4.19 1.49
C THR A 187 -14.70 -3.08 2.01
N TYR A 188 -14.36 -2.11 1.14
CA TYR A 188 -13.67 -0.91 1.59
C TYR A 188 -14.45 -0.15 2.67
N TYR A 189 -15.77 -0.13 2.55
CA TYR A 189 -16.66 0.55 3.50
C TYR A 189 -16.55 -0.03 4.93
N GLY A 190 -16.22 -1.32 5.06
CA GLY A 190 -16.02 -1.98 6.34
C GLY A 190 -14.66 -1.70 6.99
N ARG A 191 -13.68 -1.19 6.24
CA ARG A 191 -12.34 -0.89 6.76
C ARG A 191 -12.38 0.28 7.74
N TRP A 192 -11.64 0.16 8.85
CA TRP A 192 -11.54 1.24 9.84
C TRP A 192 -10.95 2.54 9.26
N THR A 193 -10.06 2.44 8.26
CA THR A 193 -9.52 3.60 7.53
C THR A 193 -10.62 4.37 6.81
N TYR A 194 -11.57 3.67 6.17
CA TYR A 194 -12.72 4.29 5.54
C TYR A 194 -13.56 5.10 6.55
N LYS A 195 -13.75 4.57 7.77
CA LYS A 195 -14.55 5.25 8.82
C LYS A 195 -13.95 6.62 9.17
N PHE A 196 -12.63 6.70 9.29
CA PHE A 196 -11.94 7.97 9.53
C PHE A 196 -12.05 8.92 8.34
N GLU A 197 -11.89 8.41 7.13
CA GLU A 197 -12.07 9.22 5.90
C GLU A 197 -13.51 9.73 5.77
N GLU A 198 -14.50 8.88 6.05
CA GLU A 198 -15.91 9.25 5.93
C GLU A 198 -16.32 10.28 6.99
N ALA A 199 -15.87 10.13 8.24
CA ALA A 199 -16.09 11.12 9.28
C ALA A 199 -15.57 12.51 8.86
N LYS A 200 -14.40 12.55 8.20
CA LYS A 200 -13.86 13.80 7.64
C LYS A 200 -14.75 14.37 6.53
N ARG A 201 -15.25 13.51 5.63
CA ARG A 201 -16.19 13.96 4.55
C ARG A 201 -17.49 14.53 5.11
N GLN A 202 -17.97 14.01 6.24
CA GLN A 202 -19.14 14.50 6.97
C GLN A 202 -18.87 15.78 7.79
N GLY A 203 -17.62 16.27 7.82
CA GLY A 203 -17.22 17.45 8.57
C GLY A 203 -17.18 17.26 10.09
N ALA A 204 -17.13 16.02 10.56
CA ALA A 204 -17.01 15.70 11.98
C ALA A 204 -15.68 16.19 12.56
N ALA A 205 -15.67 16.61 13.82
CA ALA A 205 -14.45 16.95 14.56
C ALA A 205 -13.66 15.68 14.94
N GLY A 206 -14.34 14.57 15.17
CA GLY A 206 -13.66 13.33 15.50
C GLY A 206 -14.50 12.09 15.35
N VAL A 207 -13.87 10.95 15.57
CA VAL A 207 -14.51 9.65 15.50
C VAL A 207 -13.93 8.69 16.54
N LEU A 208 -14.82 7.93 17.18
CA LEU A 208 -14.49 6.84 18.10
C LEU A 208 -15.08 5.54 17.52
N LEU A 209 -14.21 4.60 17.18
CA LEU A 209 -14.61 3.29 16.66
C LEU A 209 -14.85 2.33 17.82
N ILE A 210 -15.94 1.56 17.75
CA ILE A 210 -16.21 0.49 18.72
C ILE A 210 -15.43 -0.75 18.28
N HIS A 211 -14.51 -1.22 19.13
CA HIS A 211 -13.74 -2.43 18.88
C HIS A 211 -14.46 -3.65 19.41
N THR A 212 -14.64 -4.65 18.55
CA THR A 212 -14.93 -6.03 18.94
C THR A 212 -13.98 -6.97 18.21
N THR A 213 -13.56 -8.05 18.85
CA THR A 213 -12.66 -9.03 18.22
C THR A 213 -13.25 -9.62 16.92
N PRO A 214 -14.54 -9.99 16.86
CA PRO A 214 -15.11 -10.53 15.62
C PRO A 214 -15.09 -9.55 14.45
N THR A 215 -15.40 -8.27 14.67
CA THR A 215 -15.47 -7.27 13.58
C THR A 215 -14.10 -6.75 13.16
N ALA A 216 -13.15 -6.67 14.09
CA ALA A 216 -11.78 -6.22 13.80
C ALA A 216 -10.86 -7.35 13.32
N SER A 217 -11.24 -8.63 13.56
CA SER A 217 -10.41 -9.84 13.33
C SER A 217 -9.16 -9.96 14.20
N TYR A 218 -8.99 -9.10 15.20
CA TYR A 218 -7.91 -9.12 16.19
C TYR A 218 -8.38 -8.58 17.54
N GLY A 219 -7.65 -8.94 18.62
CA GLY A 219 -7.98 -8.50 19.98
C GLY A 219 -7.60 -7.03 20.26
N TRP A 220 -8.13 -6.48 21.36
CA TRP A 220 -7.86 -5.10 21.78
C TRP A 220 -6.37 -4.78 21.94
N SER A 221 -5.54 -5.76 22.33
CA SER A 221 -4.10 -5.59 22.49
C SER A 221 -3.41 -5.05 21.22
N VAL A 222 -3.89 -5.39 20.03
CA VAL A 222 -3.36 -4.86 18.76
C VAL A 222 -3.59 -3.36 18.67
N ILE A 223 -4.81 -2.90 18.99
CA ILE A 223 -5.15 -1.47 19.03
C ILE A 223 -4.33 -0.77 20.12
N GLN A 224 -4.28 -1.35 21.31
CA GLN A 224 -3.52 -0.80 22.42
C GLN A 224 -2.05 -0.59 22.05
N ASN A 225 -1.39 -1.59 21.50
CA ASN A 225 0.02 -1.53 21.13
C ASN A 225 0.30 -0.53 19.97
N SER A 226 -0.65 -0.38 19.04
CA SER A 226 -0.49 0.51 17.87
C SER A 226 -0.87 1.97 18.15
N TRP A 227 -1.54 2.27 19.28
CA TRP A 227 -2.07 3.61 19.58
C TRP A 227 -1.59 4.19 20.91
N SER A 228 -1.14 3.36 21.86
CA SER A 228 -0.76 3.83 23.20
C SER A 228 0.70 4.24 23.27
N GLY A 229 0.99 5.51 22.98
CA GLY A 229 2.33 6.08 23.15
C GLY A 229 3.30 5.77 22.00
N VAL A 230 2.84 5.16 20.95
CA VAL A 230 3.62 4.92 19.70
C VAL A 230 3.52 6.14 18.81
N GLU A 231 4.60 6.49 18.13
CA GLU A 231 4.56 7.49 17.06
C GLU A 231 3.84 6.88 15.85
N ARG A 232 2.87 7.61 15.34
CA ARG A 232 2.12 7.27 14.13
C ARG A 232 2.49 8.25 13.03
N PHE A 233 2.53 7.77 11.80
CA PHE A 233 2.88 8.59 10.66
C PHE A 233 1.63 8.87 9.81
N GLN A 234 1.60 10.06 9.20
CA GLN A 234 0.54 10.48 8.30
C GLN A 234 1.08 11.50 7.30
N LEU A 235 0.41 11.70 6.17
CA LEU A 235 0.80 12.76 5.23
C LEU A 235 0.66 14.12 5.90
N ALA A 236 1.68 14.97 5.76
CA ALA A 236 1.73 16.29 6.40
C ALA A 236 0.70 17.26 5.82
N ALA A 237 0.33 17.12 4.54
CA ALA A 237 -0.65 17.95 3.86
C ALA A 237 -1.86 17.12 3.43
N GLY A 238 -3.07 17.63 3.69
CA GLY A 238 -4.29 17.02 3.20
C GLY A 238 -4.62 15.68 3.85
N THR A 239 -4.33 15.55 5.13
CA THR A 239 -4.65 14.34 5.89
C THR A 239 -6.13 13.98 5.76
N LEU A 240 -6.38 12.70 5.56
CA LEU A 240 -7.73 12.13 5.48
C LEU A 240 -8.38 12.03 6.87
N GLY A 241 -7.70 12.51 7.93
CA GLY A 241 -8.14 12.40 9.31
C GLY A 241 -8.95 13.58 9.82
N THR A 242 -9.77 13.32 10.82
CA THR A 242 -10.43 14.29 11.68
C THR A 242 -9.48 14.81 12.76
N GLU A 243 -9.85 15.88 13.49
CA GLU A 243 -9.05 16.38 14.61
C GLU A 243 -8.77 15.28 15.65
N LEU A 244 -9.74 14.39 15.92
CA LEU A 244 -9.60 13.24 16.79
C LEU A 244 -9.95 11.95 16.04
N GLN A 245 -9.08 10.97 16.13
CA GLN A 245 -9.32 9.59 15.76
C GLN A 245 -9.12 8.71 16.99
N GLY A 246 -10.02 7.77 17.24
CA GLY A 246 -9.91 6.92 18.41
C GLY A 246 -10.69 5.63 18.31
N TRP A 247 -10.45 4.80 19.31
CA TRP A 247 -11.12 3.52 19.50
C TRP A 247 -11.56 3.38 20.94
N MET A 248 -12.64 2.67 21.18
CA MET A 248 -13.05 2.25 22.50
C MET A 248 -13.36 0.76 22.49
N THR A 249 -13.17 0.11 23.65
CA THR A 249 -13.57 -1.29 23.83
C THR A 249 -15.09 -1.42 23.79
N ASP A 250 -15.59 -2.62 23.52
CA ASP A 250 -17.03 -2.92 23.57
C ASP A 250 -17.63 -2.60 24.95
N ASP A 251 -16.94 -2.95 26.02
CA ASP A 251 -17.39 -2.66 27.41
C ASP A 251 -17.49 -1.16 27.68
N THR A 252 -16.54 -0.37 27.15
CA THR A 252 -16.59 1.09 27.25
C THR A 252 -17.77 1.66 26.45
N ALA A 253 -18.01 1.15 25.24
CA ALA A 253 -19.14 1.55 24.43
C ALA A 253 -20.47 1.21 25.15
N ARG A 254 -20.62 0.02 25.71
CA ARG A 254 -21.81 -0.38 26.50
C ARG A 254 -22.03 0.55 27.68
N THR A 255 -20.96 0.90 28.40
CA THR A 255 -21.02 1.84 29.52
C THR A 255 -21.48 3.22 29.06
N LEU A 256 -20.91 3.73 27.97
CA LEU A 256 -21.28 5.01 27.36
C LEU A 256 -22.77 5.05 26.97
N PHE A 257 -23.21 4.06 26.20
CA PHE A 257 -24.59 4.02 25.71
C PHE A 257 -25.60 3.88 26.84
N LYS A 258 -25.34 3.02 27.81
CA LYS A 258 -26.19 2.89 29.00
C LYS A 258 -26.30 4.20 29.78
N ALA A 259 -25.17 4.90 30.00
CA ALA A 259 -25.16 6.19 30.66
C ALA A 259 -25.89 7.28 29.85
N ALA A 260 -25.86 7.18 28.53
CA ALA A 260 -26.62 8.04 27.62
C ALA A 260 -28.10 7.64 27.46
N GLY A 261 -28.59 6.64 28.21
CA GLY A 261 -29.96 6.16 28.15
C GLY A 261 -30.32 5.37 26.88
N GLN A 262 -29.33 4.77 26.22
CA GLN A 262 -29.48 4.04 24.97
C GLN A 262 -29.13 2.55 25.14
N ASP A 263 -29.75 1.69 24.36
CA ASP A 263 -29.43 0.26 24.24
C ASP A 263 -28.53 0.05 22.98
N LEU A 264 -27.25 -0.27 23.22
CA LEU A 264 -26.28 -0.44 22.12
C LEU A 264 -26.63 -1.66 21.24
N ASP A 265 -27.13 -2.75 21.79
CA ASP A 265 -27.44 -3.96 21.01
C ASP A 265 -28.69 -3.73 20.14
N ALA A 266 -29.69 -3.02 20.64
CA ALA A 266 -30.83 -2.59 19.84
C ALA A 266 -30.40 -1.65 18.69
N LEU A 267 -29.50 -0.70 18.96
CA LEU A 267 -28.98 0.22 17.95
C LEU A 267 -28.09 -0.50 16.92
N ARG A 268 -27.30 -1.47 17.31
CA ARG A 268 -26.53 -2.33 16.37
C ARG A 268 -27.46 -3.08 15.44
N THR A 269 -28.53 -3.68 15.98
CA THR A 269 -29.54 -4.38 15.18
C THR A 269 -30.23 -3.42 14.20
N ALA A 270 -30.59 -2.21 14.65
CA ALA A 270 -31.20 -1.21 13.77
C ALA A 270 -30.24 -0.78 12.64
N ALA A 271 -28.94 -0.68 12.92
CA ALA A 271 -27.91 -0.30 11.94
C ALA A 271 -27.67 -1.34 10.84
N GLU A 272 -28.19 -2.57 10.96
CA GLU A 272 -28.21 -3.55 9.87
C GLU A 272 -29.24 -3.20 8.78
N GLY A 273 -30.12 -2.24 9.01
CA GLY A 273 -31.18 -1.84 8.09
C GLY A 273 -30.87 -0.54 7.35
N LYS A 274 -31.33 -0.47 6.07
CA LYS A 274 -31.23 0.76 5.25
C LYS A 274 -31.97 1.97 5.83
N ASP A 275 -32.93 1.75 6.72
CA ASP A 275 -33.74 2.81 7.33
C ASP A 275 -33.11 3.42 8.58
N PHE A 276 -31.96 2.91 9.00
CA PHE A 276 -31.19 3.48 10.11
C PHE A 276 -30.95 4.98 9.94
N LYS A 277 -30.99 5.70 11.04
CA LYS A 277 -30.69 7.14 11.11
C LYS A 277 -29.72 7.42 12.24
N PRO A 278 -28.86 8.45 12.12
CA PRO A 278 -27.99 8.89 13.21
C PRO A 278 -28.75 9.12 14.51
N VAL A 279 -28.20 8.65 15.62
CA VAL A 279 -28.79 8.77 16.97
C VAL A 279 -27.92 9.67 17.81
N PRO A 280 -28.35 10.90 18.13
CA PRO A 280 -27.66 11.74 19.11
C PRO A 280 -27.59 11.04 20.46
N LEU A 281 -26.41 11.00 21.06
CA LEU A 281 -26.22 10.47 22.41
C LEU A 281 -26.26 11.63 23.42
N ALA A 282 -26.87 11.39 24.60
CA ALA A 282 -26.75 12.32 25.71
C ALA A 282 -25.33 12.24 26.30
N ALA A 283 -24.34 12.52 25.46
CA ALA A 283 -22.92 12.36 25.75
C ALA A 283 -22.08 13.42 25.05
N LYS A 284 -20.92 13.75 25.64
CA LYS A 284 -20.02 14.81 25.20
C LYS A 284 -18.56 14.41 25.39
N LEU A 285 -17.71 14.82 24.43
CA LEU A 285 -16.25 14.84 24.60
C LEU A 285 -15.82 16.27 24.92
N SER A 286 -15.08 16.45 26.02
CA SER A 286 -14.56 17.74 26.45
C SER A 286 -13.10 17.64 26.87
N GLY A 287 -12.37 18.77 26.82
CA GLY A 287 -10.98 18.87 27.23
C GLY A 287 -10.01 19.07 26.08
N GLU A 288 -8.73 18.90 26.36
CA GLU A 288 -7.63 19.11 25.41
C GLU A 288 -6.89 17.79 25.14
N MET A 289 -6.61 17.53 23.85
CA MET A 289 -5.69 16.49 23.40
C MET A 289 -4.37 17.11 23.03
N LYS A 290 -3.25 16.53 23.48
CA LYS A 290 -1.89 16.96 23.14
C LYS A 290 -1.10 15.87 22.45
N ALA A 291 -0.23 16.28 21.53
CA ALA A 291 0.67 15.41 20.78
C ALA A 291 2.01 16.10 20.53
N ALA A 292 3.08 15.32 20.48
CA ALA A 292 4.34 15.73 19.89
C ALA A 292 4.26 15.49 18.38
N VAL A 293 4.62 16.51 17.59
CA VAL A 293 4.60 16.45 16.13
C VAL A 293 5.99 16.76 15.58
N ARG A 294 6.49 15.90 14.69
CA ARG A 294 7.73 16.14 13.94
C ARG A 294 7.52 15.96 12.45
N LYS A 295 8.31 16.67 11.66
CA LYS A 295 8.35 16.50 10.20
C LYS A 295 9.28 15.34 9.84
N VAL A 296 8.86 14.53 8.90
CA VAL A 296 9.64 13.45 8.31
C VAL A 296 9.53 13.58 6.79
N GLU A 297 10.65 13.62 6.12
CA GLU A 297 10.70 13.57 4.66
C GLU A 297 11.15 12.18 4.24
N GLN A 298 10.39 11.56 3.36
CA GLN A 298 10.73 10.31 2.69
C GLN A 298 10.57 10.49 1.18
N PHE A 299 11.01 9.52 0.40
CA PHE A 299 10.97 9.63 -1.05
C PHE A 299 10.43 8.36 -1.68
N ASN A 300 9.42 8.48 -2.52
CA ASN A 300 9.20 7.46 -3.54
C ASN A 300 10.34 7.54 -4.56
N VAL A 301 10.74 6.39 -5.11
CA VAL A 301 11.70 6.33 -6.21
C VAL A 301 10.97 5.90 -7.46
N ALA A 302 11.02 6.71 -8.51
CA ALA A 302 10.34 6.48 -9.78
C ALA A 302 11.34 6.42 -10.94
N ALA A 303 11.37 5.30 -11.65
CA ALA A 303 12.26 5.10 -12.78
C ALA A 303 11.46 4.59 -13.99
N VAL A 304 11.81 5.04 -15.21
CA VAL A 304 11.00 4.84 -16.39
C VAL A 304 11.80 4.19 -17.52
N VAL A 305 11.21 3.18 -18.15
CA VAL A 305 11.58 2.71 -19.50
C VAL A 305 10.64 3.39 -20.49
N PRO A 306 11.13 4.28 -21.36
CA PRO A 306 10.29 4.95 -22.34
C PRO A 306 9.63 3.98 -23.32
N GLY A 307 8.38 4.25 -23.66
CA GLY A 307 7.65 3.49 -24.66
C GLY A 307 8.18 3.68 -26.08
N THR A 308 7.98 2.68 -26.92
CA THR A 308 8.50 2.66 -28.31
C THR A 308 7.48 3.14 -29.35
N ASP A 309 6.19 3.16 -29.01
CA ASP A 309 5.15 3.57 -29.97
C ASP A 309 4.91 5.09 -29.89
N PRO A 310 4.99 5.83 -30.99
CA PRO A 310 4.82 7.29 -31.00
C PRO A 310 3.48 7.78 -30.44
N LYS A 311 2.41 6.96 -30.52
CA LYS A 311 1.06 7.31 -30.06
C LYS A 311 0.81 6.90 -28.61
N LEU A 312 1.47 5.82 -28.15
CA LEU A 312 1.20 5.23 -26.83
C LEU A 312 2.29 5.55 -25.79
N LYS A 313 3.46 6.03 -26.18
CA LYS A 313 4.59 6.29 -25.27
C LYS A 313 4.29 7.30 -24.14
N ASP A 314 3.29 8.15 -24.33
CA ASP A 314 2.84 9.14 -23.34
C ASP A 314 1.82 8.55 -22.35
N GLU A 315 1.47 7.29 -22.50
CA GLU A 315 0.70 6.50 -21.54
C GLU A 315 1.65 5.55 -20.79
N VAL A 316 1.30 5.15 -19.58
CA VAL A 316 2.20 4.38 -18.71
C VAL A 316 1.51 3.18 -18.04
N VAL A 317 2.25 2.09 -17.89
CA VAL A 317 1.96 1.01 -16.94
C VAL A 317 2.90 1.19 -15.76
N ILE A 318 2.36 1.20 -14.54
CA ILE A 318 3.13 1.34 -13.30
C ILE A 318 3.24 -0.01 -12.60
N TYR A 319 4.46 -0.41 -12.30
CA TYR A 319 4.75 -1.52 -11.38
C TYR A 319 5.18 -0.91 -10.05
N SER A 320 4.58 -1.34 -8.95
CA SER A 320 4.87 -0.81 -7.62
C SER A 320 5.29 -1.89 -6.63
N ALA A 321 6.10 -1.51 -5.65
CA ALA A 321 6.40 -2.24 -4.44
C ALA A 321 6.85 -1.25 -3.39
N HIS A 322 6.49 -1.45 -2.12
CA HIS A 322 7.07 -0.65 -1.06
C HIS A 322 8.47 -1.14 -0.70
N TYR A 323 9.32 -0.21 -0.30
CA TYR A 323 10.69 -0.54 0.08
C TYR A 323 10.93 -0.45 1.59
N ASP A 324 10.05 0.25 2.32
CA ASP A 324 10.12 0.37 3.77
C ASP A 324 9.69 -0.93 4.48
N HIS A 325 10.07 -1.03 5.75
CA HIS A 325 9.55 -1.98 6.70
C HIS A 325 9.56 -1.35 8.09
N LEU A 326 9.52 -2.13 9.15
CA LEU A 326 9.32 -1.65 10.51
C LEU A 326 10.57 -0.99 11.13
N GLY A 327 11.73 -1.11 10.48
CA GLY A 327 12.96 -0.46 10.92
C GLY A 327 13.62 -1.16 12.10
N LYS A 328 14.36 -0.36 12.88
CA LYS A 328 14.99 -0.83 14.11
C LYS A 328 14.17 -0.39 15.31
N GLN A 329 13.84 -1.33 16.21
CA GLN A 329 13.02 -1.09 17.39
C GLN A 329 13.61 -1.81 18.62
N GLY A 330 13.62 -1.12 19.78
CA GLY A 330 14.15 -1.67 21.02
C GLY A 330 15.67 -1.55 21.17
N ASP A 331 16.18 -1.99 22.34
CA ASP A 331 17.56 -1.77 22.78
C ASP A 331 18.33 -3.06 23.11
N SER A 332 17.70 -4.24 23.01
CA SER A 332 18.31 -5.52 23.37
C SER A 332 17.83 -6.66 22.47
N GLY A 333 18.70 -7.66 22.28
CA GLY A 333 18.46 -8.78 21.39
C GLY A 333 18.54 -8.38 19.92
N ASP A 334 17.87 -9.12 19.06
CA ASP A 334 17.65 -8.71 17.68
C ASP A 334 16.58 -7.61 17.64
N THR A 335 16.96 -6.48 17.12
CA THR A 335 16.14 -5.26 17.09
C THR A 335 15.82 -4.78 15.68
N ILE A 336 16.32 -5.50 14.67
CA ILE A 336 16.18 -5.13 13.26
C ILE A 336 15.08 -5.97 12.62
N PHE A 337 14.06 -5.32 12.12
CA PHE A 337 13.00 -5.94 11.35
C PHE A 337 13.42 -5.94 9.88
N ASN A 338 14.15 -6.99 9.46
CA ASN A 338 14.77 -7.05 8.13
C ASN A 338 13.74 -7.05 6.98
N GLY A 339 12.53 -7.60 7.19
CA GLY A 339 11.47 -7.60 6.21
C GLY A 339 11.91 -8.19 4.88
N ALA A 340 12.44 -9.43 4.91
CA ALA A 340 13.00 -10.07 3.72
C ALA A 340 11.90 -10.44 2.72
N VAL A 341 10.80 -11.01 3.20
CA VAL A 341 9.63 -11.28 2.38
C VAL A 341 8.80 -10.00 2.24
N ASP A 342 8.58 -9.29 3.35
CA ASP A 342 7.81 -8.05 3.44
C ASP A 342 8.73 -6.82 3.62
N ASN A 343 9.08 -6.04 2.61
CA ASN A 343 8.86 -6.29 1.18
C ASN A 343 10.17 -6.07 0.38
N ALA A 344 11.31 -6.53 0.97
CA ALA A 344 12.56 -6.55 0.20
C ALA A 344 12.39 -7.41 -1.06
N SER A 345 11.53 -8.45 -1.00
CA SER A 345 11.25 -9.36 -2.11
C SER A 345 10.60 -8.66 -3.30
N GLY A 346 9.54 -7.87 -3.08
CA GLY A 346 8.87 -7.09 -4.13
C GLY A 346 9.78 -6.00 -4.69
N THR A 347 10.51 -5.30 -3.80
CA THR A 347 11.50 -4.29 -4.18
C THR A 347 12.59 -4.87 -5.09
N ALA A 348 13.15 -6.04 -4.74
CA ALA A 348 14.12 -6.77 -5.57
C ALA A 348 13.51 -7.28 -6.88
N GLY A 349 12.26 -7.76 -6.81
CA GLY A 349 11.49 -8.20 -7.97
C GLY A 349 11.33 -7.10 -9.02
N LEU A 350 11.00 -5.87 -8.58
CA LEU A 350 10.91 -4.73 -9.48
C LEU A 350 12.24 -4.39 -10.16
N LEU A 351 13.37 -4.42 -9.44
CA LEU A 351 14.69 -4.20 -10.04
C LEU A 351 15.02 -5.27 -11.10
N ALA A 352 14.73 -6.54 -10.81
CA ALA A 352 14.94 -7.62 -11.76
C ALA A 352 14.03 -7.51 -13.00
N MET A 353 12.78 -7.06 -12.83
CA MET A 353 11.85 -6.76 -13.92
C MET A 353 12.33 -5.58 -14.77
N ALA A 354 12.78 -4.49 -14.12
CA ALA A 354 13.27 -3.29 -14.78
C ALA A 354 14.46 -3.59 -15.72
N GLN A 355 15.37 -4.43 -15.26
CA GLN A 355 16.49 -4.91 -16.09
C GLN A 355 16.02 -5.56 -17.39
N GLN A 356 14.93 -6.30 -17.35
CA GLN A 356 14.39 -6.96 -18.54
C GLN A 356 13.55 -5.99 -19.39
N ALA A 357 12.86 -5.04 -18.77
CA ALA A 357 12.10 -4.04 -19.50
C ALA A 357 12.99 -3.12 -20.36
N VAL A 358 14.16 -2.74 -19.84
CA VAL A 358 15.18 -1.98 -20.60
C VAL A 358 15.65 -2.73 -21.85
N ARG A 359 15.86 -4.05 -21.75
CA ARG A 359 16.31 -4.89 -22.89
C ARG A 359 15.25 -5.06 -23.97
N ALA A 360 13.99 -4.98 -23.61
CA ALA A 360 12.88 -5.16 -24.52
C ALA A 360 11.73 -4.22 -24.14
N PRO A 361 11.81 -2.92 -24.48
CA PRO A 361 10.78 -1.95 -24.17
C PRO A 361 9.44 -2.27 -24.83
N ALA A 362 8.33 -1.95 -24.15
CA ALA A 362 6.97 -2.09 -24.66
C ALA A 362 6.52 -0.86 -25.47
N LYS A 363 5.29 -0.87 -26.00
CA LYS A 363 4.73 0.27 -26.76
C LYS A 363 4.46 1.46 -25.85
N ARG A 364 3.78 1.27 -24.68
CA ARG A 364 3.62 2.28 -23.63
C ARG A 364 4.88 2.35 -22.79
N SER A 365 5.09 3.48 -22.16
CA SER A 365 6.10 3.63 -21.13
C SER A 365 5.81 2.70 -19.95
N GLN A 366 6.86 2.27 -19.25
CA GLN A 366 6.79 1.40 -18.10
C GLN A 366 7.49 2.10 -16.93
N MET A 367 6.78 2.39 -15.85
CA MET A 367 7.33 2.99 -14.65
C MET A 367 7.51 1.93 -13.56
N PHE A 368 8.67 1.92 -12.94
CA PHE A 368 8.99 1.16 -11.74
C PHE A 368 8.99 2.13 -10.59
N LEU A 369 8.04 1.95 -9.68
CA LEU A 369 7.76 2.86 -8.58
C LEU A 369 7.94 2.13 -7.23
N TRP A 370 9.02 2.44 -6.55
CA TRP A 370 9.25 2.00 -5.17
C TRP A 370 8.68 3.05 -4.23
N VAL A 371 7.69 2.67 -3.45
CA VAL A 371 6.97 3.60 -2.57
C VAL A 371 7.45 3.52 -1.14
N ALA A 372 7.35 4.66 -0.44
CA ALA A 372 7.74 4.83 0.94
C ALA A 372 6.56 4.63 1.89
N ALA A 373 6.83 4.26 3.13
CA ALA A 373 5.88 4.32 4.24
C ALA A 373 4.54 3.60 3.97
N GLU A 374 4.59 2.44 3.34
CA GLU A 374 3.46 1.53 3.17
C GLU A 374 2.98 1.05 4.54
N GLU A 375 3.91 0.62 5.38
CA GLU A 375 3.70 0.11 6.73
C GLU A 375 3.04 1.14 7.69
N GLN A 376 3.06 2.39 7.27
CA GLN A 376 2.44 3.50 8.01
C GLN A 376 1.04 3.87 7.48
N GLY A 377 0.50 3.06 6.56
CA GLY A 377 -0.82 3.23 5.96
C GLY A 377 -0.80 3.76 4.53
N LEU A 378 0.02 3.17 3.67
CA LEU A 378 0.08 3.42 2.23
C LEU A 378 0.48 4.87 1.88
N LEU A 379 1.32 5.52 2.71
CA LEU A 379 1.53 6.97 2.60
C LEU A 379 2.22 7.37 1.30
N GLY A 380 3.21 6.60 0.85
CA GLY A 380 3.93 6.89 -0.39
C GLY A 380 3.07 6.74 -1.63
N SER A 381 2.31 5.66 -1.74
CA SER A 381 1.38 5.46 -2.85
C SER A 381 0.22 6.45 -2.83
N ALA A 382 -0.29 6.81 -1.64
CA ALA A 382 -1.30 7.85 -1.49
C ALA A 382 -0.77 9.23 -1.90
N ALA A 383 0.47 9.57 -1.55
CA ALA A 383 1.13 10.80 -2.00
C ALA A 383 1.29 10.82 -3.52
N TYR A 384 1.74 9.71 -4.12
CA TYR A 384 1.81 9.59 -5.57
C TYR A 384 0.44 9.75 -6.23
N ALA A 385 -0.59 9.08 -5.73
CA ALA A 385 -1.93 9.11 -6.32
C ALA A 385 -2.61 10.49 -6.22
N THR A 386 -2.21 11.33 -5.26
CA THR A 386 -2.70 12.72 -5.12
C THR A 386 -1.88 13.75 -5.88
N ALA A 387 -0.59 13.51 -6.07
CA ALA A 387 0.34 14.36 -6.82
C ALA A 387 1.18 13.51 -7.80
N PRO A 388 0.55 12.91 -8.82
CA PRO A 388 1.21 11.91 -9.65
C PRO A 388 2.25 12.54 -10.57
N LEU A 389 3.39 11.85 -10.72
CA LEU A 389 4.45 12.22 -11.67
C LEU A 389 4.06 11.98 -13.14
N TRP A 390 3.07 11.11 -13.34
CA TRP A 390 2.47 10.82 -14.65
C TRP A 390 0.96 10.96 -14.53
N PRO A 391 0.29 11.67 -15.45
CA PRO A 391 -1.15 11.90 -15.35
C PRO A 391 -1.94 10.59 -15.17
N LEU A 392 -2.79 10.50 -14.15
CA LEU A 392 -3.56 9.28 -13.89
C LEU A 392 -4.48 8.92 -15.06
N ALA A 393 -4.97 9.93 -15.80
CA ALA A 393 -5.76 9.71 -17.02
C ALA A 393 -4.98 8.97 -18.12
N LYS A 394 -3.65 9.01 -18.08
CA LYS A 394 -2.72 8.31 -19.00
C LYS A 394 -2.09 7.06 -18.36
N THR A 395 -2.46 6.72 -17.14
CA THR A 395 -1.98 5.52 -16.45
C THR A 395 -2.88 4.34 -16.79
N ALA A 396 -2.34 3.37 -17.54
CA ALA A 396 -3.09 2.21 -18.02
C ALA A 396 -3.49 1.28 -16.88
N ALA A 397 -2.54 0.95 -16.01
CA ALA A 397 -2.74 0.07 -14.85
C ALA A 397 -1.65 0.32 -13.81
N ASN A 398 -1.93 -0.06 -12.55
CA ASN A 398 -0.92 -0.32 -11.55
C ASN A 398 -0.92 -1.81 -11.20
N LEU A 399 0.26 -2.44 -11.24
CA LEU A 399 0.51 -3.83 -10.88
C LEU A 399 1.48 -3.84 -9.70
N ASN A 400 1.01 -4.28 -8.54
CA ASN A 400 1.76 -4.21 -7.30
C ASN A 400 2.40 -5.56 -6.95
N LEU A 401 3.56 -5.52 -6.33
CA LEU A 401 4.27 -6.67 -5.77
C LEU A 401 4.52 -6.44 -4.29
N ASP A 402 3.95 -7.32 -3.48
CA ASP A 402 4.03 -7.26 -2.03
C ASP A 402 4.13 -8.69 -1.48
N SER A 403 5.22 -8.99 -0.79
CA SER A 403 5.48 -10.34 -0.22
C SER A 403 5.55 -11.46 -1.26
N LEU A 404 6.64 -11.54 -2.02
CA LEU A 404 6.82 -12.56 -3.05
C LEU A 404 7.05 -13.98 -2.47
N ASN A 405 6.59 -14.98 -3.21
CA ASN A 405 6.68 -16.39 -2.84
C ASN A 405 8.13 -16.93 -2.81
N PHE A 406 8.63 -17.24 -1.61
CA PHE A 406 10.00 -17.69 -1.34
C PHE A 406 10.16 -19.22 -1.19
N VAL A 407 9.07 -19.99 -1.42
CA VAL A 407 9.05 -21.45 -1.18
C VAL A 407 8.89 -22.29 -2.45
N GLY A 408 9.11 -21.68 -3.62
CA GLY A 408 9.12 -22.37 -4.90
C GLY A 408 7.95 -22.03 -5.82
N ALA A 409 8.07 -22.39 -7.09
CA ALA A 409 7.08 -22.09 -8.13
C ALA A 409 5.77 -22.89 -7.92
N THR A 410 4.67 -22.30 -8.40
CA THR A 410 3.31 -22.84 -8.30
C THR A 410 2.66 -23.01 -9.67
N ARG A 411 1.56 -23.79 -9.76
CA ARG A 411 0.73 -23.91 -10.96
C ARG A 411 -0.31 -22.82 -11.08
N ASP A 412 -0.54 -22.12 -9.99
CA ASP A 412 -1.55 -21.05 -9.87
C ASP A 412 -0.88 -19.72 -9.50
N ILE A 413 -1.62 -18.62 -9.68
CA ILE A 413 -1.19 -17.26 -9.32
C ILE A 413 -2.37 -16.47 -8.79
N GLY A 414 -2.18 -15.74 -7.69
CA GLY A 414 -3.20 -14.86 -7.11
C GLY A 414 -3.26 -13.53 -7.86
N THR A 415 -4.46 -13.07 -8.17
CA THR A 415 -4.72 -11.79 -8.85
C THR A 415 -6.01 -11.16 -8.33
N GLN A 416 -6.23 -11.23 -7.03
CA GLN A 416 -7.45 -10.72 -6.40
C GLN A 416 -7.67 -9.24 -6.73
N GLY A 417 -8.88 -8.91 -7.18
CA GLY A 417 -9.25 -7.56 -7.63
C GLY A 417 -9.10 -7.36 -9.15
N SER A 418 -8.32 -8.19 -9.86
CA SER A 418 -8.21 -8.09 -11.32
C SER A 418 -9.55 -8.32 -12.02
N GLU A 419 -10.41 -9.18 -11.47
CA GLU A 419 -11.75 -9.51 -11.95
C GLU A 419 -12.71 -8.30 -11.93
N ARG A 420 -12.41 -7.27 -11.18
CA ARG A 420 -13.18 -6.01 -11.11
C ARG A 420 -12.98 -5.11 -12.33
N THR A 421 -11.99 -5.42 -13.15
CA THR A 421 -11.56 -4.63 -14.31
C THR A 421 -11.41 -5.50 -15.56
N GLU A 422 -11.09 -4.89 -16.70
CA GLU A 422 -10.71 -5.62 -17.92
C GLU A 422 -9.34 -6.33 -17.77
N LEU A 423 -8.55 -5.99 -16.75
CA LEU A 423 -7.27 -6.66 -16.46
C LEU A 423 -7.46 -8.14 -16.14
N GLY A 424 -8.61 -8.57 -15.60
CA GLY A 424 -8.88 -9.97 -15.28
C GLY A 424 -8.70 -10.91 -16.48
N LYS A 425 -9.23 -10.53 -17.65
CA LYS A 425 -9.05 -11.32 -18.88
C LYS A 425 -7.57 -11.34 -19.34
N MET A 426 -6.85 -10.25 -19.14
CA MET A 426 -5.43 -10.17 -19.50
C MET A 426 -4.59 -11.00 -18.52
N ALA A 427 -4.94 -11.00 -17.24
CA ALA A 427 -4.33 -11.82 -16.20
C ALA A 427 -4.48 -13.32 -16.51
N GLU A 428 -5.70 -13.77 -16.82
CA GLU A 428 -5.97 -15.16 -17.24
C GLU A 428 -5.16 -15.56 -18.49
N ALA A 429 -5.16 -14.70 -19.52
CA ALA A 429 -4.41 -14.97 -20.73
C ALA A 429 -2.91 -15.05 -20.49
N THR A 430 -2.37 -14.23 -19.58
CA THR A 430 -0.96 -14.26 -19.19
C THR A 430 -0.63 -15.54 -18.42
N ALA A 431 -1.44 -15.93 -17.44
CA ALA A 431 -1.27 -17.17 -16.69
C ALA A 431 -1.25 -18.37 -17.65
N LYS A 432 -2.24 -18.47 -18.54
CA LYS A 432 -2.32 -19.54 -19.53
C LYS A 432 -1.08 -19.63 -20.44
N LYS A 433 -0.54 -18.48 -20.90
CA LYS A 433 0.69 -18.46 -21.71
C LYS A 433 1.92 -18.95 -20.95
N MET A 434 1.92 -18.83 -19.62
CA MET A 434 2.98 -19.33 -18.75
C MET A 434 2.71 -20.76 -18.23
N GLY A 435 1.67 -21.43 -18.70
CA GLY A 435 1.30 -22.79 -18.23
C GLY A 435 0.71 -22.79 -16.83
N MET A 436 0.14 -21.67 -16.41
CA MET A 436 -0.46 -21.45 -15.10
C MET A 436 -1.98 -21.18 -15.23
N HIS A 437 -2.65 -21.14 -14.10
CA HIS A 437 -4.04 -20.66 -14.00
C HIS A 437 -4.17 -19.65 -12.85
N ILE A 438 -5.27 -18.90 -12.85
CA ILE A 438 -5.58 -18.00 -11.75
C ILE A 438 -6.03 -18.83 -10.54
N ALA A 439 -5.49 -18.52 -9.37
CA ALA A 439 -5.88 -19.14 -8.12
C ALA A 439 -7.40 -18.94 -7.87
N LYS A 440 -8.04 -19.95 -7.30
CA LYS A 440 -9.45 -19.85 -6.95
C LYS A 440 -9.65 -18.71 -5.94
N ALA A 441 -10.56 -17.81 -6.27
CA ALA A 441 -10.91 -16.72 -5.37
C ALA A 441 -11.64 -17.27 -4.13
N GLU A 442 -11.17 -16.88 -2.95
CA GLU A 442 -11.87 -17.08 -1.68
C GLU A 442 -12.39 -15.71 -1.18
N PRO A 443 -13.46 -15.68 -0.37
CA PRO A 443 -13.93 -14.42 0.20
C PRO A 443 -12.83 -13.71 0.99
N ASP A 444 -12.58 -12.45 0.69
CA ASP A 444 -11.58 -11.63 1.38
C ASP A 444 -12.13 -11.13 2.73
N LEU A 445 -12.04 -11.98 3.75
CA LEU A 445 -12.58 -11.69 5.08
C LEU A 445 -11.82 -10.57 5.81
N ALA A 446 -10.57 -10.33 5.43
CA ALA A 446 -9.69 -9.36 6.07
C ALA A 446 -9.55 -8.05 5.28
N GLY A 447 -10.13 -7.98 4.07
CA GLY A 447 -10.00 -6.83 3.18
C GLY A 447 -8.56 -6.64 2.67
N GLY A 448 -7.88 -7.73 2.30
CA GLY A 448 -6.50 -7.74 1.80
C GLY A 448 -6.32 -6.85 0.59
N TYR A 449 -7.30 -6.84 -0.33
CA TYR A 449 -7.29 -5.93 -1.48
C TYR A 449 -7.10 -4.45 -1.11
N PHE A 450 -7.52 -4.03 0.09
CA PHE A 450 -7.47 -2.63 0.53
C PHE A 450 -6.24 -2.32 1.41
N ARG A 451 -5.26 -3.23 1.48
CA ARG A 451 -4.16 -3.17 2.44
C ARG A 451 -2.78 -3.01 1.83
N SER A 452 -2.67 -2.85 0.51
CA SER A 452 -1.40 -2.62 -0.16
C SER A 452 -1.50 -1.50 -1.21
N ASP A 453 -0.39 -1.06 -1.73
CA ASP A 453 -0.20 0.21 -2.48
C ASP A 453 -1.05 0.38 -3.75
N HIS A 454 -1.42 -0.73 -4.42
CA HIS A 454 -2.33 -0.67 -5.57
C HIS A 454 -3.67 0.00 -5.24
N PHE A 455 -4.07 -0.09 -3.97
CA PHE A 455 -5.34 0.47 -3.55
C PHE A 455 -5.38 2.00 -3.64
N SER A 456 -4.26 2.68 -3.43
CA SER A 456 -4.17 4.14 -3.63
C SER A 456 -4.49 4.55 -5.06
N PHE A 457 -4.08 3.75 -6.05
CA PHE A 457 -4.40 3.95 -7.47
C PHE A 457 -5.87 3.61 -7.77
N ALA A 458 -6.37 2.50 -7.22
CA ALA A 458 -7.77 2.10 -7.37
C ALA A 458 -8.72 3.20 -6.88
N LYS A 459 -8.46 3.80 -5.73
CA LYS A 459 -9.21 4.95 -5.20
C LYS A 459 -9.29 6.14 -6.15
N GLN A 460 -8.34 6.27 -7.07
CA GLN A 460 -8.31 7.34 -8.08
C GLN A 460 -8.83 6.90 -9.45
N GLY A 461 -9.44 5.72 -9.54
CA GLY A 461 -10.04 5.19 -10.78
C GLY A 461 -9.06 4.51 -11.73
N VAL A 462 -7.80 4.29 -11.34
CA VAL A 462 -6.85 3.51 -12.13
C VAL A 462 -7.07 2.03 -11.85
N PRO A 463 -7.27 1.16 -12.87
CA PRO A 463 -7.29 -0.29 -12.69
C PRO A 463 -6.00 -0.78 -12.03
N ALA A 464 -6.13 -1.42 -10.87
CA ALA A 464 -4.99 -1.78 -10.04
C ALA A 464 -5.28 -3.03 -9.20
N PHE A 465 -4.26 -3.88 -8.99
CA PHE A 465 -4.30 -5.00 -8.06
C PHE A 465 -2.89 -5.47 -7.71
N SER A 466 -2.78 -6.27 -6.63
CA SER A 466 -1.54 -6.95 -6.26
C SER A 466 -1.47 -8.33 -6.88
N ILE A 467 -0.26 -8.77 -7.21
CA ILE A 467 0.00 -10.14 -7.65
C ILE A 467 0.46 -10.92 -6.44
N ASP A 468 -0.26 -11.99 -6.13
CA ASP A 468 0.00 -12.85 -4.98
C ASP A 468 0.55 -14.21 -5.41
N GLY A 469 1.33 -14.86 -4.56
CA GLY A 469 1.79 -16.22 -4.77
C GLY A 469 0.65 -17.21 -4.82
N GLY A 470 0.74 -18.19 -5.74
CA GLY A 470 -0.14 -19.34 -5.73
C GLY A 470 0.14 -20.29 -4.56
N ARG A 471 -0.66 -21.34 -4.45
CA ARG A 471 -0.56 -22.35 -3.38
C ARG A 471 -0.43 -23.78 -3.91
N GLU A 472 -0.54 -23.99 -5.21
CA GLU A 472 -0.34 -25.28 -5.85
C GLU A 472 1.13 -25.51 -6.21
N TYR A 473 1.96 -25.71 -5.19
CA TYR A 473 3.42 -25.84 -5.35
C TYR A 473 3.80 -27.01 -6.26
N ILE A 474 4.77 -26.78 -7.16
CA ILE A 474 5.22 -27.77 -8.15
C ILE A 474 6.16 -28.79 -7.52
N LYS A 475 7.14 -28.30 -6.72
CA LYS A 475 8.09 -29.14 -5.99
C LYS A 475 7.68 -29.23 -4.53
N ASP A 476 7.74 -30.40 -3.94
CA ASP A 476 7.43 -30.64 -2.52
C ASP A 476 6.17 -29.87 -2.03
N PRO A 477 4.98 -30.16 -2.56
CA PRO A 477 3.76 -29.40 -2.24
C PRO A 477 3.47 -29.31 -0.73
N ALA A 478 3.72 -30.38 0.01
CA ALA A 478 3.45 -30.42 1.45
C ALA A 478 4.46 -29.58 2.25
N GLY A 479 5.75 -29.73 1.96
CA GLY A 479 6.81 -28.99 2.65
C GLY A 479 6.78 -27.49 2.30
N SER A 480 6.52 -27.15 1.04
CA SER A 480 6.35 -25.75 0.61
C SER A 480 5.15 -25.10 1.28
N LYS A 481 4.01 -25.79 1.32
CA LYS A 481 2.82 -25.29 2.02
C LYS A 481 3.10 -25.05 3.50
N LEU A 482 3.77 -25.99 4.17
CA LEU A 482 4.12 -25.87 5.59
C LEU A 482 5.00 -24.63 5.85
N LYS A 483 6.00 -24.38 4.99
CA LYS A 483 6.87 -23.20 5.08
C LYS A 483 6.12 -21.90 4.83
N ALA A 484 5.23 -21.88 3.83
CA ALA A 484 4.39 -20.73 3.54
C ALA A 484 3.42 -20.40 4.69
N ASP A 485 2.76 -21.43 5.24
CA ASP A 485 1.84 -21.25 6.38
C ASP A 485 2.61 -20.78 7.64
N ALA A 486 3.85 -21.24 7.83
CA ALA A 486 4.72 -20.82 8.94
C ALA A 486 5.13 -19.34 8.84
N TYR A 487 5.13 -18.76 7.63
CA TYR A 487 5.49 -17.34 7.45
C TYR A 487 4.56 -16.39 8.20
N GLY A 488 3.30 -16.72 8.39
CA GLY A 488 2.38 -15.92 9.19
C GLY A 488 2.85 -15.62 10.62
N LYS A 489 3.77 -16.44 11.17
CA LYS A 489 4.41 -16.19 12.47
C LYS A 489 5.67 -15.32 12.39
N ARG A 490 6.20 -15.12 11.17
CA ARG A 490 7.37 -14.28 10.89
C ARG A 490 6.97 -12.89 10.37
N TYR A 491 5.77 -12.77 9.83
CA TYR A 491 5.22 -11.51 9.34
C TYR A 491 5.25 -10.44 10.43
N HIS A 492 5.88 -9.31 10.15
CA HIS A 492 6.12 -8.20 11.10
C HIS A 492 6.90 -8.62 12.34
N GLN A 493 7.84 -9.55 12.19
CA GLN A 493 8.76 -9.98 13.26
C GLN A 493 10.22 -9.84 12.80
N VAL A 494 11.14 -9.71 13.74
CA VAL A 494 12.59 -9.72 13.45
C VAL A 494 13.03 -11.00 12.73
N SER A 495 12.29 -12.08 12.85
CA SER A 495 12.56 -13.35 12.17
C SER A 495 12.19 -13.36 10.67
N ASP A 496 11.68 -12.27 10.08
CA ASP A 496 11.54 -12.16 8.62
C ASP A 496 12.88 -11.82 7.97
N GLU A 497 13.80 -12.77 8.06
CA GLU A 497 15.15 -12.70 7.52
C GLU A 497 15.31 -13.52 6.24
N TYR A 498 16.24 -13.09 5.39
CA TYR A 498 16.61 -13.80 4.18
C TYR A 498 17.42 -15.07 4.51
N ASP A 499 17.08 -16.17 3.86
CA ASP A 499 17.83 -17.42 3.90
C ASP A 499 18.33 -17.76 2.49
N ALA A 500 19.65 -17.93 2.34
CA ALA A 500 20.28 -18.30 1.07
C ALA A 500 19.76 -19.64 0.50
N GLY A 501 19.20 -20.50 1.35
CA GLY A 501 18.58 -21.78 0.96
C GLY A 501 17.15 -21.66 0.42
N TRP A 502 16.57 -20.47 0.33
CA TRP A 502 15.24 -20.29 -0.25
C TRP A 502 15.16 -20.70 -1.73
N ASP A 503 14.08 -21.37 -2.12
CA ASP A 503 13.75 -21.62 -3.53
C ASP A 503 13.05 -20.38 -4.13
N LEU A 504 13.85 -19.50 -4.74
CA LEU A 504 13.36 -18.25 -5.33
C LEU A 504 12.62 -18.44 -6.65
N SER A 505 12.43 -19.67 -7.13
CA SER A 505 11.69 -19.90 -8.38
C SER A 505 10.26 -19.34 -8.34
N GLY A 506 9.63 -19.28 -7.15
CA GLY A 506 8.35 -18.64 -6.96
C GLY A 506 8.41 -17.12 -7.12
N MET A 507 9.43 -16.45 -6.56
CA MET A 507 9.63 -14.99 -6.73
C MET A 507 9.90 -14.65 -8.20
N VAL A 508 10.78 -15.42 -8.87
CA VAL A 508 11.06 -15.24 -10.30
C VAL A 508 9.79 -15.41 -11.14
N GLN A 509 8.98 -16.42 -10.81
CA GLN A 509 7.71 -16.68 -11.49
C GLN A 509 6.74 -15.51 -11.35
N MET A 510 6.56 -14.98 -10.14
CA MET A 510 5.69 -13.82 -9.87
C MET A 510 6.18 -12.57 -10.60
N ALA A 511 7.47 -12.25 -10.52
CA ALA A 511 8.07 -11.13 -11.22
C ALA A 511 7.94 -11.27 -12.75
N GLN A 512 8.18 -12.47 -13.30
CA GLN A 512 8.01 -12.75 -14.74
C GLN A 512 6.54 -12.63 -15.16
N TYR A 513 5.61 -13.14 -14.35
CA TYR A 513 4.18 -13.02 -14.61
C TYR A 513 3.76 -11.55 -14.66
N THR A 514 4.17 -10.77 -13.67
CA THR A 514 3.87 -9.33 -13.56
C THR A 514 4.42 -8.54 -14.74
N LEU A 515 5.66 -8.83 -15.15
CA LEU A 515 6.28 -8.20 -16.33
C LEU A 515 5.53 -8.56 -17.62
N ASN A 516 5.14 -9.82 -17.79
CA ASN A 516 4.41 -10.28 -18.98
C ASN A 516 3.00 -9.66 -19.06
N LEU A 517 2.29 -9.61 -17.92
CA LEU A 517 0.99 -8.98 -17.83
C LEU A 517 1.08 -7.48 -18.14
N GLY A 518 2.01 -6.78 -17.50
CA GLY A 518 2.19 -5.35 -17.73
C GLY A 518 2.59 -5.04 -19.17
N ARG A 519 3.36 -5.92 -19.85
CA ARG A 519 3.64 -5.80 -21.27
C ARG A 519 2.40 -6.02 -22.13
N MET A 520 1.56 -6.99 -21.77
CA MET A 520 0.29 -7.19 -22.47
C MET A 520 -0.59 -5.93 -22.37
N VAL A 521 -0.63 -5.28 -21.19
CA VAL A 521 -1.31 -3.99 -20.99
C VAL A 521 -0.63 -2.88 -21.79
N ALA A 522 0.71 -2.80 -21.75
CA ALA A 522 1.48 -1.76 -22.43
C ALA A 522 1.39 -1.84 -23.95
N ASP A 523 1.20 -3.03 -24.51
CA ASP A 523 1.06 -3.26 -25.96
C ASP A 523 -0.40 -3.23 -26.44
N SER A 524 -1.38 -3.16 -25.52
CA SER A 524 -2.81 -3.08 -25.84
C SER A 524 -3.16 -1.76 -26.55
N PRO A 525 -4.09 -1.76 -27.52
CA PRO A 525 -4.51 -0.54 -28.20
C PRO A 525 -5.35 0.40 -27.32
N LYS A 526 -5.97 -0.09 -26.24
CA LYS A 526 -6.85 0.66 -25.35
C LYS A 526 -6.36 0.60 -23.90
N LEU A 527 -6.72 1.61 -23.12
CA LEU A 527 -6.56 1.59 -21.67
C LEU A 527 -7.60 0.64 -21.07
N PRO A 528 -7.20 -0.25 -20.15
CA PRO A 528 -8.18 -1.07 -19.41
C PRO A 528 -9.11 -0.21 -18.57
N GLU A 529 -10.35 -0.67 -18.39
CA GLU A 529 -11.39 0.02 -17.62
C GLU A 529 -11.89 -0.85 -16.46
N TRP A 530 -12.53 -0.20 -15.49
CA TRP A 530 -13.31 -0.86 -14.45
C TRP A 530 -14.60 -1.45 -15.04
N LYS A 531 -15.10 -2.50 -14.45
CA LYS A 531 -16.45 -3.00 -14.78
C LYS A 531 -17.50 -1.99 -14.32
N ALA A 532 -18.57 -1.86 -15.07
CA ALA A 532 -19.67 -0.98 -14.71
C ALA A 532 -20.28 -1.36 -13.36
N GLY A 533 -20.54 -0.34 -12.52
CA GLY A 533 -21.11 -0.53 -11.18
C GLY A 533 -20.08 -0.84 -10.09
N ASP A 534 -18.79 -0.93 -10.40
CA ASP A 534 -17.77 -1.07 -9.37
C ASP A 534 -17.58 0.24 -8.58
N ALA A 535 -17.39 0.16 -7.27
CA ALA A 535 -17.21 1.31 -6.38
C ALA A 535 -16.05 2.25 -6.78
N PHE A 536 -15.04 1.73 -7.50
CA PHE A 536 -13.88 2.49 -8.00
C PHE A 536 -13.99 2.87 -9.48
N ALA A 537 -15.10 2.50 -10.16
CA ALA A 537 -15.39 2.87 -11.54
C ALA A 537 -15.75 4.36 -11.64
N LYS A 538 -14.77 5.24 -11.48
CA LYS A 538 -14.90 6.70 -11.63
C LYS A 538 -13.90 7.21 -12.64
N PRO A 539 -14.14 8.41 -13.24
CA PRO A 539 -13.15 9.04 -14.10
C PRO A 539 -11.79 9.13 -13.38
N ARG A 540 -10.73 8.70 -14.04
CA ARG A 540 -9.36 8.87 -13.54
C ARG A 540 -9.12 10.35 -13.33
N ASN A 541 -8.62 10.72 -12.15
CA ASN A 541 -8.50 12.12 -11.78
C ASN A 541 -7.62 12.86 -12.79
N VAL A 542 -8.21 13.81 -13.51
CA VAL A 542 -7.53 14.64 -14.53
C VAL A 542 -7.11 15.92 -13.81
N LYS A 543 -5.95 15.90 -13.14
CA LYS A 543 -5.31 17.14 -12.69
C LYS A 543 -4.07 17.41 -13.52
#